data_86c5b21fe23a4e0560b6b0bd49a56fcf
#
_entry.id   86c5b21fe23a4e0560b6b0bd49a56fcf
#
_cell.length_a   1.000
_cell.length_b   1.000
_cell.length_c   1.000
_cell.angle_alpha   90.00
_cell.angle_beta   90.00
_cell.angle_gamma   90.00
#
_symmetry.space_group_name_H-M   'P 1'
#
loop_
_entity.id
_entity.type
_entity.pdbx_description
1 polymer ?
#
loop_
_entity_poly.entity_id
_entity_poly.type
_entity_poly.pdbx_seq_one_letter_code
_entity_poly.pdbx_strand_id
1 'polypeptide(L)'
;MLDTLNPYSVEDLLKAHGVMMRGLLRDAGCFRQKPVGVVDNQSGEVIHLGTLPAYVPETVEKLLHWTKTSDLHPLVKSCIFHYEFELIHPFLDGNGRCGRLWHTLILSKWNAVFAWLPVESMI
;
A
#
# COMPACT_ATOMS: atom_id res chain seq x y z
N MET A 1 -3.32 -13.85 11.04
CA MET A 1 -2.55 -13.34 9.89
C MET A 1 -1.94 -11.97 10.15
N LEU A 2 -2.70 -10.99 10.63
CA LEU A 2 -2.18 -9.64 10.88
C LEU A 2 -1.05 -9.61 11.93
N ASP A 3 -1.13 -10.44 12.94
CA ASP A 3 -0.16 -10.49 14.03
C ASP A 3 1.20 -11.07 13.62
N THR A 4 1.26 -11.76 12.48
CA THR A 4 2.51 -12.35 11.98
C THR A 4 3.20 -11.47 10.93
N LEU A 5 2.51 -10.44 10.43
CA LEU A 5 3.06 -9.54 9.41
C LEU A 5 3.79 -8.36 10.04
N ASN A 6 4.95 -8.02 9.48
CA ASN A 6 5.69 -6.82 9.85
C ASN A 6 5.32 -5.70 8.90
N PRO A 7 4.65 -4.63 9.38
CA PRO A 7 4.20 -3.54 8.50
C PRO A 7 5.34 -2.74 7.87
N TYR A 8 6.57 -2.94 8.32
CA TYR A 8 7.72 -2.21 7.81
C TYR A 8 8.62 -3.05 6.89
N SER A 9 8.19 -4.27 6.57
CA SER A 9 8.92 -5.21 5.73
C SER A 9 8.39 -5.22 4.30
N VAL A 10 9.26 -4.91 3.34
CA VAL A 10 8.93 -5.03 1.91
C VAL A 10 8.59 -6.48 1.56
N GLU A 11 9.33 -7.42 2.11
CA GLU A 11 9.10 -8.85 1.87
C GLU A 11 7.70 -9.27 2.31
N ASP A 12 7.25 -8.83 3.49
CA ASP A 12 5.92 -9.14 3.98
C ASP A 12 4.83 -8.48 3.16
N LEU A 13 5.08 -7.25 2.67
CA LEU A 13 4.16 -6.57 1.76
C LEU A 13 3.95 -7.36 0.48
N LEU A 14 5.03 -7.80 -0.15
CA LEU A 14 4.98 -8.59 -1.37
C LEU A 14 4.30 -9.94 -1.14
N LYS A 15 4.59 -10.57 -0.02
CA LYS A 15 3.97 -11.85 0.35
C LYS A 15 2.46 -11.71 0.53
N ALA A 16 2.02 -10.66 1.23
CA ALA A 16 0.60 -10.41 1.43
C ALA A 16 -0.12 -10.12 0.12
N HIS A 17 0.48 -9.32 -0.77
CA HIS A 17 -0.07 -9.08 -2.10
C HIS A 17 -0.18 -10.38 -2.88
N GLY A 18 0.85 -11.23 -2.81
CA GLY A 18 0.84 -12.53 -3.48
C GLY A 18 -0.31 -13.41 -3.04
N VAL A 19 -0.59 -13.45 -1.74
CA VAL A 19 -1.71 -14.24 -1.19
C VAL A 19 -3.06 -13.67 -1.63
N MET A 20 -3.23 -12.34 -1.56
CA MET A 20 -4.49 -11.69 -1.92
C MET A 20 -4.82 -11.83 -3.41
N MET A 21 -3.81 -11.79 -4.26
CA MET A 21 -4.00 -11.76 -5.72
C MET A 21 -3.77 -13.11 -6.39
N ARG A 22 -3.56 -14.17 -5.61
CA ARG A 22 -3.33 -15.51 -6.15
C ARG A 22 -4.53 -15.94 -7.02
N GLY A 23 -4.24 -16.33 -8.27
CA GLY A 23 -5.27 -16.72 -9.23
C GLY A 23 -5.98 -15.55 -9.91
N LEU A 24 -5.76 -14.31 -9.47
CA LEU A 24 -6.38 -13.11 -10.03
C LEU A 24 -5.39 -12.29 -10.86
N LEU A 25 -4.11 -12.38 -10.54
CA LEU A 25 -3.06 -11.62 -11.19
C LEU A 25 -1.84 -12.52 -11.40
N ARG A 26 -1.32 -12.53 -12.62
CA ARG A 26 -0.14 -13.35 -12.98
C ARG A 26 1.09 -12.95 -12.15
N ASP A 27 1.27 -11.65 -11.93
CA ASP A 27 2.41 -11.10 -11.21
C ASP A 27 2.11 -10.85 -9.74
N ALA A 28 1.27 -11.69 -9.13
CA ALA A 28 0.97 -11.60 -7.70
C ALA A 28 2.24 -11.71 -6.87
N GLY A 29 2.41 -10.79 -5.91
CA GLY A 29 3.58 -10.77 -5.04
C GLY A 29 4.81 -10.11 -5.65
N CYS A 30 4.65 -9.42 -6.79
CA CYS A 30 5.75 -8.70 -7.46
C CYS A 30 5.35 -7.25 -7.72
N PHE A 31 6.30 -6.34 -7.59
CA PHE A 31 6.09 -4.97 -8.05
C PHE A 31 5.92 -4.93 -9.56
N ARG A 32 5.11 -3.97 -10.03
CA ARG A 32 4.86 -3.81 -11.45
C ARG A 32 6.13 -3.45 -12.22
N GLN A 33 6.18 -3.89 -13.46
CA GLN A 33 7.26 -3.57 -14.39
C GLN A 33 6.80 -2.58 -15.45
N LYS A 34 5.54 -2.14 -15.40
CA LYS A 34 4.94 -1.25 -16.39
C LYS A 34 4.55 0.08 -15.76
N PRO A 35 4.62 1.19 -16.50
CA PRO A 35 4.08 2.46 -16.02
C PRO A 35 2.56 2.36 -15.89
N VAL A 36 2.02 3.10 -14.94
CA VAL A 36 0.58 3.23 -14.73
C VAL A 36 0.23 4.70 -14.53
N GLY A 37 -1.00 5.06 -14.86
CA GLY A 37 -1.49 6.41 -14.65
C GLY A 37 -2.99 6.41 -14.50
N VAL A 38 -3.51 7.44 -13.83
CA VAL A 38 -4.94 7.71 -13.76
C VAL A 38 -5.28 8.70 -14.86
N VAL A 39 -6.26 8.34 -15.69
CA VAL A 39 -6.67 9.12 -16.86
C VAL A 39 -8.06 9.68 -16.63
N ASP A 40 -8.26 10.96 -17.00
CA ASP A 40 -9.59 11.54 -17.04
C ASP A 40 -10.36 10.93 -18.23
N ASN A 41 -11.46 10.25 -17.92
CA ASN A 41 -12.26 9.57 -18.93
C ASN A 41 -12.92 10.53 -19.93
N GLN A 42 -13.10 11.80 -19.57
CA GLN A 42 -13.74 12.80 -20.43
C GLN A 42 -12.75 13.47 -21.39
N SER A 43 -11.57 13.84 -20.87
CA SER A 43 -10.57 14.57 -21.67
C SER A 43 -9.47 13.69 -22.23
N GLY A 44 -9.29 12.47 -21.68
CA GLY A 44 -8.17 11.60 -22.03
C GLY A 44 -6.85 12.05 -21.43
N GLU A 45 -6.85 13.11 -20.62
CA GLU A 45 -5.64 13.60 -19.98
C GLU A 45 -5.23 12.73 -18.79
N VAL A 46 -3.91 12.56 -18.62
CA VAL A 46 -3.37 11.86 -17.45
C VAL A 46 -3.46 12.79 -16.26
N ILE A 47 -4.28 12.44 -15.27
CA ILE A 47 -4.46 13.22 -14.05
C ILE A 47 -3.31 12.96 -13.08
N HIS A 48 -2.87 11.71 -13.00
CA HIS A 48 -1.81 11.29 -12.09
C HIS A 48 -1.00 10.18 -12.73
N LEU A 49 0.32 10.30 -12.66
CA LEU A 49 1.23 9.25 -13.07
C LEU A 49 1.79 8.60 -11.81
N GLY A 50 1.69 7.28 -11.71
CA GLY A 50 2.32 6.54 -10.64
C GLY A 50 3.85 6.64 -10.74
N THR A 51 4.52 6.21 -9.69
CA THR A 51 5.99 6.15 -9.67
C THR A 51 6.49 5.31 -10.84
N LEU A 52 7.56 5.76 -11.51
CA LEU A 52 8.15 4.98 -12.60
C LEU A 52 8.58 3.59 -12.09
N PRO A 53 8.39 2.53 -12.90
CA PRO A 53 8.65 1.16 -12.43
C PRO A 53 10.03 0.95 -11.83
N ALA A 54 11.05 1.58 -12.41
CA ALA A 54 12.42 1.45 -11.94
C ALA A 54 12.62 1.95 -10.50
N TYR A 55 11.78 2.89 -10.06
CA TYR A 55 11.90 3.52 -8.74
C TYR A 55 10.89 2.96 -7.71
N VAL A 56 9.99 2.08 -8.13
CA VAL A 56 8.96 1.54 -7.23
C VAL A 56 9.56 0.84 -6.01
N PRO A 57 10.50 -0.12 -6.16
CA PRO A 57 11.04 -0.80 -4.98
C PRO A 57 11.67 0.14 -3.98
N GLU A 58 12.49 1.08 -4.45
CA GLU A 58 13.17 2.05 -3.58
C GLU A 58 12.18 2.97 -2.89
N THR A 59 11.17 3.45 -3.62
CA THR A 59 10.19 4.37 -3.08
C THR A 59 9.32 3.70 -2.01
N VAL A 60 8.92 2.44 -2.24
CA VAL A 60 8.18 1.67 -1.25
C VAL A 60 9.04 1.45 -0.01
N GLU A 61 10.30 1.09 -0.17
CA GLU A 61 11.21 0.88 0.95
C GLU A 61 11.37 2.15 1.79
N LYS A 62 11.51 3.30 1.15
CA LYS A 62 11.58 4.59 1.83
C LYS A 62 10.30 4.91 2.59
N LEU A 63 9.14 4.61 2.00
CA LEU A 63 7.85 4.83 2.65
C LEU A 63 7.72 3.97 3.90
N LEU A 64 8.09 2.69 3.82
CA LEU A 64 8.02 1.80 4.97
C LEU A 64 8.99 2.24 6.08
N HIS A 65 10.18 2.67 5.71
CA HIS A 65 11.15 3.19 6.67
C HIS A 65 10.63 4.46 7.36
N TRP A 66 10.07 5.38 6.59
CA TRP A 66 9.45 6.58 7.15
C TRP A 66 8.33 6.23 8.13
N THR A 67 7.49 5.27 7.76
CA THR A 67 6.39 4.82 8.62
C THR A 67 6.90 4.26 9.95
N LYS A 68 8.01 3.53 9.89
CA LYS A 68 8.64 2.96 11.09
C LYS A 68 9.23 4.04 12.00
N THR A 69 9.87 5.06 11.43
CA THR A 69 10.68 6.03 12.19
C THR A 69 9.98 7.33 12.49
N SER A 70 8.83 7.61 11.88
CA SER A 70 8.08 8.85 12.10
C SER A 70 7.55 8.94 13.53
N ASP A 71 7.64 10.14 14.12
CA ASP A 71 7.11 10.44 15.45
C ASP A 71 5.66 10.93 15.43
N LEU A 72 5.03 10.97 14.25
CA LEU A 72 3.64 11.37 14.14
C LEU A 72 2.72 10.39 14.86
N HIS A 73 1.58 10.90 15.33
CA HIS A 73 0.57 10.06 15.94
C HIS A 73 0.17 8.92 14.96
N PRO A 74 0.02 7.68 15.44
CA PRO A 74 -0.27 6.54 14.56
C PRO A 74 -1.46 6.71 13.63
N LEU A 75 -2.53 7.40 14.05
CA LEU A 75 -3.67 7.68 13.19
C LEU A 75 -3.26 8.56 12.00
N VAL A 76 -2.51 9.62 12.25
CA VAL A 76 -2.03 10.52 11.19
C VAL A 76 -1.04 9.80 10.29
N LYS A 77 -0.11 9.09 10.89
CA LYS A 77 0.94 8.36 10.19
C LYS A 77 0.34 7.32 9.23
N SER A 78 -0.65 6.56 9.69
CA SER A 78 -1.30 5.54 8.85
C SER A 78 -2.06 6.16 7.67
N CYS A 79 -2.68 7.31 7.86
CA CYS A 79 -3.37 8.02 6.78
C CYS A 79 -2.38 8.54 5.74
N ILE A 80 -1.25 9.10 6.17
CA ILE A 80 -0.20 9.56 5.25
C ILE A 80 0.40 8.38 4.49
N PHE A 81 0.67 7.27 5.19
CA PHE A 81 1.13 6.04 4.54
C PHE A 81 0.16 5.61 3.44
N HIS A 82 -1.13 5.54 3.76
CA HIS A 82 -2.14 5.08 2.80
C HIS A 82 -2.17 5.97 1.57
N TYR A 83 -2.17 7.29 1.78
CA TYR A 83 -2.16 8.26 0.69
C TYR A 83 -0.93 8.09 -0.21
N GLU A 84 0.26 8.04 0.39
CA GLU A 84 1.51 7.88 -0.35
C GLU A 84 1.58 6.54 -1.08
N PHE A 85 1.09 5.48 -0.44
CA PHE A 85 1.04 4.16 -1.06
C PHE A 85 0.19 4.16 -2.33
N GLU A 86 -0.99 4.80 -2.27
CA GLU A 86 -1.88 4.90 -3.44
C GLU A 86 -1.24 5.74 -4.55
N LEU A 87 -0.48 6.78 -4.19
CA LEU A 87 0.25 7.59 -5.18
C LEU A 87 1.37 6.80 -5.87
N ILE A 88 2.10 5.99 -5.12
CA ILE A 88 3.15 5.13 -5.69
C ILE A 88 2.54 4.10 -6.63
N HIS A 89 1.39 3.53 -6.25
CA HIS A 89 0.69 2.52 -7.03
C HIS A 89 1.64 1.37 -7.42
N PRO A 90 2.17 0.63 -6.42
CA PRO A 90 3.31 -0.25 -6.67
C PRO A 90 3.02 -1.54 -7.44
N PHE A 91 1.74 -1.92 -7.54
CA PHE A 91 1.34 -3.16 -8.20
C PHE A 91 0.51 -2.89 -9.44
N LEU A 92 0.42 -3.87 -10.35
CA LEU A 92 -0.47 -3.75 -11.51
C LEU A 92 -1.94 -3.73 -11.09
N ASP A 93 -2.28 -4.50 -10.07
CA ASP A 93 -3.64 -4.58 -9.53
C ASP A 93 -3.57 -4.92 -8.04
N GLY A 94 -4.65 -4.68 -7.33
CA GLY A 94 -4.72 -4.98 -5.91
C GLY A 94 -4.14 -3.90 -5.00
N ASN A 95 -3.79 -2.73 -5.52
CA ASN A 95 -3.23 -1.64 -4.73
C ASN A 95 -4.19 -1.17 -3.64
N GLY A 96 -5.46 -1.02 -3.95
CA GLY A 96 -6.46 -0.62 -2.98
C GLY A 96 -6.61 -1.61 -1.85
N ARG A 97 -6.68 -2.90 -2.16
CA ARG A 97 -6.76 -3.97 -1.16
C ARG A 97 -5.53 -4.00 -0.27
N CYS A 98 -4.37 -3.94 -0.90
CA CYS A 98 -3.10 -3.97 -0.20
C CYS A 98 -2.92 -2.75 0.69
N GLY A 99 -3.24 -1.57 0.17
CA GLY A 99 -3.16 -0.31 0.93
C GLY A 99 -4.08 -0.32 2.15
N ARG A 100 -5.30 -0.81 2.01
CA ARG A 100 -6.23 -0.91 3.13
C ARG A 100 -5.76 -1.92 4.17
N LEU A 101 -5.26 -3.07 3.73
CA LEU A 101 -4.70 -4.06 4.64
C LEU A 101 -3.54 -3.47 5.44
N TRP A 102 -2.65 -2.78 4.77
CA TRP A 102 -1.48 -2.19 5.43
C TRP A 102 -1.85 -1.05 6.37
N HIS A 103 -2.82 -0.23 5.99
CA HIS A 103 -3.36 0.80 6.87
C HIS A 103 -3.88 0.17 8.17
N THR A 104 -4.70 -0.86 8.07
CA THR A 104 -5.22 -1.60 9.22
C THR A 104 -4.09 -2.23 10.03
N LEU A 105 -3.09 -2.82 9.36
CA LEU A 105 -1.96 -3.45 10.01
C LEU A 105 -1.16 -2.43 10.85
N ILE A 106 -0.86 -1.27 10.29
CA ILE A 106 -0.14 -0.21 10.99
C ILE A 106 -0.90 0.20 12.25
N LEU A 107 -2.21 0.43 12.13
CA LEU A 107 -3.03 0.82 13.27
C LEU A 107 -3.13 -0.30 14.31
N SER A 108 -3.22 -1.56 13.89
CA SER A 108 -3.33 -2.70 14.81
C SER A 108 -2.08 -2.91 15.65
N LYS A 109 -0.91 -2.51 15.14
CA LYS A 109 0.34 -2.58 15.91
C LYS A 109 0.38 -1.53 17.01
N TRP A 110 -0.30 -0.42 16.82
CA TRP A 110 -0.48 0.60 17.85
C TRP A 110 -1.57 0.22 18.84
N ASN A 111 -2.74 -0.23 18.33
CA ASN A 111 -3.86 -0.63 19.16
C ASN A 111 -4.61 -1.79 18.47
N ALA A 112 -4.60 -2.95 19.10
CA ALA A 112 -5.14 -4.19 18.54
C ALA A 112 -6.62 -4.11 18.17
N VAL A 113 -7.39 -3.17 18.75
CA VAL A 113 -8.81 -3.01 18.41
C VAL A 113 -9.02 -2.67 16.93
N PHE A 114 -8.04 -2.01 16.30
CA PHE A 114 -8.15 -1.64 14.89
C PHE A 114 -8.10 -2.83 13.94
N ALA A 115 -7.68 -3.99 14.39
CA ALA A 115 -7.76 -5.22 13.59
C ALA A 115 -9.21 -5.62 13.28
N TRP A 116 -10.16 -5.13 14.08
CA TRP A 116 -11.56 -5.50 14.00
C TRP A 116 -12.47 -4.37 13.51
N LEU A 117 -11.94 -3.16 13.31
CA LEU A 117 -12.70 -2.00 12.87
C LEU A 117 -12.52 -1.76 11.37
N PRO A 118 -13.61 -1.50 10.62
CA PRO A 118 -13.51 -1.17 9.18
C PRO A 118 -13.11 0.30 9.00
N VAL A 119 -11.87 0.65 9.38
CA VAL A 119 -11.40 2.03 9.42
C VAL A 119 -11.49 2.71 8.06
N GLU A 120 -11.13 2.00 7.00
CA GLU A 120 -11.15 2.52 5.63
C GLU A 120 -12.57 2.82 5.14
N SER A 121 -13.58 2.18 5.72
CA SER A 121 -14.98 2.47 5.43
C SER A 121 -15.51 3.68 6.19
N MET A 122 -14.75 4.15 7.19
CA MET A 122 -15.12 5.27 8.06
C MET A 122 -14.45 6.58 7.63
N ILE A 123 -13.52 6.51 6.70
CA ILE A 123 -12.75 7.67 6.22
C ILE A 123 -13.40 8.24 4.92
#